data_5bbe9fdd147434c64d8f50d873e0da6a
#
_entry.id   5bbe9fdd147434c64d8f50d873e0da6a
#
_cell.length_a   1.000
_cell.length_b   1.000
_cell.length_c   1.000
_cell.angle_alpha   90.00
_cell.angle_beta   90.00
_cell.angle_gamma   90.00
#
_symmetry.space_group_name_H-M   'P 1'
#
loop_
_entity.id
_entity.type
_entity.pdbx_description
1 polymer ?
#
loop_
_entity_poly.entity_id
_entity_poly.type
_entity_poly.pdbx_seq_one_letter_code
_entity_poly.pdbx_strand_id
1 'polypeptide(L)'
;MSFIQSLQLHHFRSYDAAKMGDVASGLIVLTGPNGAGKTNILEAVSLLTPGRGLRGAANEDIQKKDAAQGWAIAADVENGGANVQLGTGLSDGRRVVRINGAAAKSQMALADYLVSIWLTPQMDRLFLDSAGGRRRFFDKLVFAFDPAHAGRVTRYENAMAQRS
;
A
#
# COMPACT_ATOMS: atom_id res chain seq x y z
N MET A 1 16.41 -8.21 0.52
CA MET A 1 15.04 -8.51 1.02
C MET A 1 14.63 -7.32 1.84
N SER A 2 13.43 -6.79 1.68
CA SER A 2 12.97 -5.62 2.45
C SER A 2 11.88 -6.02 3.45
N PHE A 3 11.89 -5.43 4.64
CA PHE A 3 10.86 -5.64 5.65
C PHE A 3 10.64 -4.38 6.51
N ILE A 4 9.47 -4.27 7.10
CA ILE A 4 9.06 -3.13 7.93
C ILE A 4 9.54 -3.39 9.36
N GLN A 5 10.32 -2.47 9.92
CA GLN A 5 10.81 -2.50 11.30
C GLN A 5 9.89 -1.74 12.25
N SER A 6 9.28 -0.66 11.78
CA SER A 6 8.31 0.10 12.55
C SER A 6 7.19 0.62 11.65
N LEU A 7 6.01 0.84 12.23
CA LEU A 7 4.86 1.43 11.55
C LEU A 7 4.19 2.45 12.47
N GLN A 8 3.90 3.62 11.95
CA GLN A 8 3.18 4.68 12.65
C GLN A 8 1.98 5.12 11.81
N LEU A 9 0.85 5.26 12.45
CA LEU A 9 -0.41 5.68 11.85
C LEU A 9 -0.90 6.94 12.57
N HIS A 10 -1.44 7.89 11.83
CA HIS A 10 -2.07 9.08 12.36
C HIS A 10 -3.36 9.38 11.60
N HIS A 11 -4.47 9.58 12.33
CA HIS A 11 -5.83 9.80 11.81
C HIS A 11 -6.23 8.82 10.69
N PHE A 12 -5.82 7.57 10.83
CA PHE A 12 -5.97 6.54 9.81
C PHE A 12 -7.07 5.56 10.20
N ARG A 13 -8.15 5.52 9.43
CA ARG A 13 -9.31 4.63 9.66
C ARG A 13 -9.87 4.76 11.08
N SER A 14 -9.69 3.74 11.92
CA SER A 14 -10.13 3.73 13.33
C SER A 14 -9.11 4.31 14.31
N TYR A 15 -7.91 4.63 13.85
CA TYR A 15 -6.81 5.08 14.70
C TYR A 15 -6.68 6.60 14.72
N ASP A 16 -6.64 7.20 15.91
CA ASP A 16 -6.12 8.56 16.10
C ASP A 16 -4.62 8.58 15.90
N ALA A 17 -3.95 7.72 16.66
CA ALA A 17 -2.54 7.42 16.54
C ALA A 17 -2.31 5.95 16.90
N ALA A 18 -1.40 5.31 16.20
CA ALA A 18 -0.91 3.98 16.56
C ALA A 18 0.56 3.88 16.18
N LYS A 19 1.32 3.14 17.00
CA LYS A 19 2.73 2.88 16.74
C LYS A 19 3.01 1.40 17.03
N MET A 20 3.65 0.75 16.07
CA MET A 20 4.25 -0.57 16.22
C MET A 20 5.75 -0.40 15.98
N GLY A 21 6.56 -0.85 16.92
CA GLY A 21 8.02 -0.84 16.82
C GLY A 21 8.57 -2.24 16.97
N ASP A 22 9.86 -2.38 16.74
CA ASP A 22 10.61 -3.64 16.92
C ASP A 22 9.99 -4.83 16.19
N VAL A 23 9.46 -4.57 15.00
CA VAL A 23 8.86 -5.61 14.15
C VAL A 23 10.00 -6.45 13.57
N ALA A 24 10.06 -7.71 13.96
CA ALA A 24 11.06 -8.64 13.44
C ALA A 24 10.77 -9.02 11.98
N SER A 25 11.81 -9.39 11.25
CA SER A 25 11.64 -10.00 9.93
C SER A 25 10.97 -11.37 10.05
N GLY A 26 10.17 -11.76 9.06
CA GLY A 26 9.53 -13.06 8.98
C GLY A 26 8.01 -13.02 9.16
N LEU A 27 7.45 -14.05 9.77
CA LEU A 27 6.01 -14.18 9.95
C LEU A 27 5.52 -13.30 11.11
N ILE A 28 4.57 -12.42 10.80
CA ILE A 28 3.91 -11.55 11.77
C ILE A 28 2.44 -11.91 11.83
N VAL A 29 1.93 -12.22 13.01
CA VAL A 29 0.53 -12.57 13.24
C VAL A 29 -0.17 -11.46 14.01
N LEU A 30 -1.20 -10.85 13.40
CA LEU A 30 -2.06 -9.86 14.04
C LEU A 30 -3.29 -10.56 14.64
N THR A 31 -3.41 -10.56 15.96
CA THR A 31 -4.52 -11.17 16.70
C THR A 31 -5.38 -10.12 17.38
N GLY A 32 -6.62 -10.48 17.72
CA GLY A 32 -7.56 -9.61 18.44
C GLY A 32 -9.00 -9.78 17.95
N PRO A 33 -9.99 -9.19 18.65
CA PRO A 33 -11.40 -9.29 18.32
C PRO A 33 -11.73 -8.68 16.96
N ASN A 34 -12.89 -9.02 16.40
CA ASN A 34 -13.40 -8.39 15.19
C ASN A 34 -13.62 -6.89 15.45
N GLY A 35 -13.28 -6.06 14.48
CA GLY A 35 -13.34 -4.60 14.63
C GLY A 35 -12.10 -3.94 15.26
N ALA A 36 -11.16 -4.70 15.85
CA ALA A 36 -9.95 -4.16 16.48
C ALA A 36 -8.96 -3.41 15.55
N GLY A 37 -9.26 -3.34 14.25
CA GLY A 37 -8.41 -2.60 13.32
C GLY A 37 -7.33 -3.42 12.60
N LYS A 38 -7.24 -4.73 12.80
CA LYS A 38 -6.23 -5.58 12.16
C LYS A 38 -6.10 -5.35 10.64
N THR A 39 -7.23 -5.33 9.94
CA THR A 39 -7.26 -5.07 8.49
C THR A 39 -6.83 -3.64 8.14
N ASN A 40 -7.02 -2.68 9.04
CA ASN A 40 -6.56 -1.31 8.83
C ASN A 40 -5.02 -1.24 8.87
N ILE A 41 -4.37 -2.04 9.70
CA ILE A 41 -2.90 -2.16 9.71
C ILE A 41 -2.41 -2.75 8.39
N LEU A 42 -3.03 -3.82 7.90
CA LEU A 42 -2.68 -4.41 6.59
C LEU A 42 -2.91 -3.42 5.44
N GLU A 43 -3.99 -2.63 5.51
CA GLU A 43 -4.25 -1.57 4.53
C GLU A 43 -3.17 -0.49 4.59
N ALA A 44 -2.74 -0.06 5.78
CA ALA A 44 -1.66 0.90 5.94
C ALA A 44 -0.35 0.40 5.30
N VAL A 45 0.03 -0.85 5.55
CA VAL A 45 1.19 -1.46 4.89
C VAL A 45 1.05 -1.45 3.37
N SER A 46 -0.12 -1.78 2.83
CA SER A 46 -0.36 -1.79 1.39
C SER A 46 -0.26 -0.39 0.75
N LEU A 47 -0.51 0.67 1.52
CA LEU A 47 -0.37 2.06 1.07
C LEU A 47 1.08 2.57 1.10
N LEU A 48 2.01 1.84 1.69
CA LEU A 48 3.45 2.13 1.57
C LEU A 48 4.05 1.61 0.26
N THR A 49 3.23 1.09 -0.64
CA THR A 49 3.60 0.69 -1.99
C THR A 49 2.79 1.48 -3.02
N PRO A 50 3.18 1.50 -4.31
CA PRO A 50 2.42 2.19 -5.34
C PRO A 50 0.98 1.67 -5.49
N GLY A 51 0.06 2.57 -5.83
CA GLY A 51 -1.34 2.22 -6.08
C GLY A 51 -2.29 2.63 -4.95
N ARG A 52 -3.53 2.11 -5.00
CA ARG A 52 -4.63 2.51 -4.11
C ARG A 52 -4.76 1.62 -2.85
N GLY A 53 -3.75 0.81 -2.57
CA GLY A 53 -3.73 -0.07 -1.40
C GLY A 53 -4.73 -1.23 -1.45
N LEU A 54 -4.88 -1.90 -0.32
CA LEU A 54 -5.64 -3.15 -0.15
C LEU A 54 -7.12 -3.02 -0.57
N ARG A 55 -7.78 -1.94 -0.14
CA ARG A 55 -9.23 -1.72 -0.37
C ARG A 55 -9.52 -0.87 -1.59
N GLY A 56 -8.54 -0.22 -2.20
CA GLY A 56 -8.73 0.70 -3.33
C GLY A 56 -9.60 1.91 -3.00
N ALA A 57 -9.67 2.31 -1.73
CA ALA A 57 -10.50 3.41 -1.24
C ALA A 57 -10.07 4.77 -1.83
N ALA A 58 -10.99 5.73 -1.85
CA ALA A 58 -10.65 7.13 -2.09
C ALA A 58 -9.81 7.68 -0.93
N ASN A 59 -8.96 8.67 -1.19
CA ASN A 59 -8.03 9.17 -0.18
C ASN A 59 -8.76 9.75 1.05
N GLU A 60 -9.90 10.37 0.83
CA GLU A 60 -10.74 10.97 1.87
C GLU A 60 -11.38 9.89 2.76
N ASP A 61 -11.74 8.74 2.18
CA ASP A 61 -12.34 7.62 2.90
C ASP A 61 -11.34 6.90 3.83
N ILE A 62 -10.05 7.12 3.66
CA ILE A 62 -8.99 6.55 4.49
C ILE A 62 -8.87 7.29 5.82
N GLN A 63 -9.18 8.58 5.80
CA GLN A 63 -9.10 9.43 6.98
C GLN A 63 -10.04 8.95 8.08
N LYS A 64 -9.59 9.05 9.35
CA LYS A 64 -10.48 8.83 10.48
C LYS A 64 -11.62 9.85 10.43
N LYS A 65 -12.83 9.41 10.69
CA LYS A 65 -14.00 10.29 10.80
C LYS A 65 -13.74 11.36 11.87
N ASP A 66 -14.19 12.57 11.60
CA ASP A 66 -14.06 13.73 12.50
C ASP A 66 -12.62 14.22 12.75
N ALA A 67 -11.62 13.70 12.04
CA ALA A 67 -10.28 14.24 12.12
C ALA A 67 -10.17 15.56 11.34
N ALA A 68 -9.65 16.60 11.99
CA ALA A 68 -9.49 17.93 11.38
C ALA A 68 -8.36 18.03 10.35
N GLN A 69 -7.40 17.13 10.41
CA GLN A 69 -6.23 17.06 9.52
C GLN A 69 -6.19 15.75 8.77
N GLY A 70 -5.49 15.73 7.64
CA GLY A 70 -5.32 14.54 6.81
C GLY A 70 -4.67 13.37 7.58
N TRP A 71 -4.81 12.17 7.02
CA TRP A 71 -4.18 10.97 7.56
C TRP A 71 -2.70 10.89 7.16
N ALA A 72 -1.92 10.16 7.95
CA ALA A 72 -0.53 9.86 7.63
C ALA A 72 -0.14 8.43 8.07
N ILE A 73 0.75 7.83 7.31
CA ILE A 73 1.43 6.57 7.58
C ILE A 73 2.92 6.82 7.43
N ALA A 74 3.71 6.36 8.40
CA ALA A 74 5.16 6.32 8.30
C ALA A 74 5.67 4.93 8.70
N ALA A 75 6.73 4.47 8.06
CA ALA A 75 7.37 3.21 8.39
C ALA A 75 8.89 3.32 8.23
N ASP A 76 9.61 2.69 9.12
CA ASP A 76 11.03 2.42 8.93
C ASP A 76 11.15 1.04 8.28
N VAL A 77 11.82 1.00 7.14
CA VAL A 77 11.98 -0.18 6.29
C VAL A 77 13.45 -0.49 6.17
N GLU A 78 13.83 -1.74 6.47
CA GLU A 78 15.13 -2.23 6.05
C GLU A 78 15.04 -2.70 4.60
N ASN A 79 15.97 -2.23 3.77
CA ASN A 79 16.09 -2.64 2.38
C ASN A 79 17.55 -2.85 2.01
N GLY A 80 17.96 -4.12 1.84
CA GLY A 80 19.32 -4.48 1.44
C GLY A 80 20.40 -4.03 2.44
N GLY A 81 20.11 -4.02 3.74
CA GLY A 81 21.02 -3.58 4.79
C GLY A 81 21.00 -2.07 5.08
N ALA A 82 20.18 -1.30 4.36
CA ALA A 82 19.99 0.13 4.61
C ALA A 82 18.60 0.41 5.22
N ASN A 83 18.53 1.29 6.19
CA ASN A 83 17.28 1.76 6.77
C ASN A 83 16.77 2.95 5.98
N VAL A 84 15.51 2.88 5.56
CA VAL A 84 14.82 3.92 4.81
C VAL A 84 13.49 4.24 5.49
N GLN A 85 13.23 5.52 5.72
CA GLN A 85 11.93 5.97 6.19
C GLN A 85 10.99 6.23 5.01
N LEU A 86 9.89 5.51 4.96
CA LEU A 86 8.82 5.71 3.98
C LEU A 86 7.62 6.38 4.64
N GLY A 87 7.06 7.38 4.00
CA GLY A 87 5.87 8.08 4.47
C GLY A 87 4.85 8.29 3.35
N THR A 88 3.58 8.18 3.67
CA THR A 88 2.49 8.59 2.78
C THR A 88 1.34 9.15 3.59
N GLY A 89 0.58 10.06 3.00
CA GLY A 89 -0.52 10.71 3.70
C GLY A 89 -1.35 11.58 2.77
N LEU A 90 -2.35 12.25 3.34
CA LEU A 90 -3.20 13.20 2.66
C LEU A 90 -2.79 14.62 3.03
N SER A 91 -2.46 15.44 2.03
CA SER A 91 -2.21 16.88 2.17
C SER A 91 -2.92 17.62 1.04
N ASP A 92 -3.70 18.64 1.37
CA ASP A 92 -4.44 19.45 0.41
C ASP A 92 -5.28 18.63 -0.58
N GLY A 93 -5.98 17.59 -0.07
CA GLY A 93 -6.81 16.69 -0.86
C GLY A 93 -6.04 15.73 -1.78
N ARG A 94 -4.71 15.70 -1.71
CA ARG A 94 -3.86 14.85 -2.55
C ARG A 94 -3.02 13.92 -1.71
N ARG A 95 -2.83 12.70 -2.20
CA ARG A 95 -1.88 11.77 -1.60
C ARG A 95 -0.45 12.22 -1.88
N VAL A 96 0.30 12.40 -0.81
CA VAL A 96 1.73 12.75 -0.83
C VAL A 96 2.57 11.55 -0.40
N VAL A 97 3.81 11.48 -0.88
CA VAL A 97 4.79 10.46 -0.50
C VAL A 97 6.08 11.14 -0.08
N ARG A 98 6.71 10.62 0.96
CA ARG A 98 8.02 11.05 1.44
C ARG A 98 8.96 9.85 1.58
N ILE A 99 10.23 10.08 1.27
CA ILE A 99 11.30 9.09 1.42
C ILE A 99 12.44 9.79 2.17
N ASN A 100 12.79 9.30 3.34
CA ASN A 100 13.74 9.93 4.26
C ASN A 100 13.40 11.41 4.54
N GLY A 101 12.11 11.72 4.72
CA GLY A 101 11.60 13.07 4.96
C GLY A 101 11.45 13.95 3.70
N ALA A 102 12.11 13.63 2.60
CA ALA A 102 12.02 14.38 1.35
C ALA A 102 10.76 14.00 0.54
N ALA A 103 10.10 14.98 -0.08
CA ALA A 103 8.95 14.74 -0.94
C ALA A 103 9.37 13.96 -2.21
N ALA A 104 8.67 12.88 -2.49
CA ALA A 104 8.88 12.11 -3.72
C ALA A 104 8.03 12.67 -4.87
N LYS A 105 8.56 12.59 -6.09
CA LYS A 105 7.88 13.09 -7.29
C LYS A 105 6.60 12.30 -7.63
N SER A 106 6.54 11.02 -7.26
CA SER A 106 5.39 10.16 -7.51
C SER A 106 5.34 8.99 -6.52
N GLN A 107 4.19 8.33 -6.42
CA GLN A 107 4.03 7.11 -5.64
C GLN A 107 4.89 5.95 -6.15
N MET A 108 5.29 5.97 -7.42
CA MET A 108 6.13 4.94 -8.02
C MET A 108 7.50 4.83 -7.36
N ALA A 109 8.01 5.92 -6.78
CA ALA A 109 9.27 5.91 -6.03
C ALA A 109 9.28 4.96 -4.83
N LEU A 110 8.11 4.60 -4.29
CA LEU A 110 8.01 3.60 -3.20
C LEU A 110 8.44 2.20 -3.67
N ALA A 111 8.28 1.87 -4.95
CA ALA A 111 8.59 0.55 -5.48
C ALA A 111 10.08 0.20 -5.41
N ASP A 112 10.96 1.19 -5.32
CA ASP A 112 12.40 0.99 -5.18
C ASP A 112 12.79 0.49 -3.78
N TYR A 113 11.89 0.63 -2.80
CA TYR A 113 12.15 0.35 -1.38
C TYR A 113 11.28 -0.77 -0.83
N LEU A 114 10.00 -0.79 -1.18
CA LEU A 114 9.05 -1.76 -0.64
C LEU A 114 8.07 -2.22 -1.73
N VAL A 115 7.94 -3.52 -1.84
CA VAL A 115 6.93 -4.17 -2.66
C VAL A 115 6.04 -5.03 -1.77
N SER A 116 4.74 -4.98 -1.96
CA SER A 116 3.80 -5.81 -1.22
C SER A 116 2.80 -6.50 -2.14
N ILE A 117 2.49 -7.74 -1.81
CA ILE A 117 1.44 -8.54 -2.41
C ILE A 117 0.52 -8.95 -1.27
N TRP A 118 -0.77 -8.95 -1.52
CA TRP A 118 -1.77 -9.35 -0.54
C TRP A 118 -2.79 -10.30 -1.12
N LEU A 119 -3.28 -11.18 -0.25
CA LEU A 119 -4.43 -12.03 -0.50
C LEU A 119 -5.54 -11.63 0.46
N THR A 120 -6.75 -11.57 -0.06
CA THR A 120 -7.97 -11.30 0.73
C THR A 120 -8.93 -12.47 0.57
N PRO A 121 -9.88 -12.68 1.50
CA PRO A 121 -10.88 -13.73 1.37
C PRO A 121 -11.69 -13.66 0.07
N GLN A 122 -11.91 -12.46 -0.47
CA GLN A 122 -12.57 -12.31 -1.78
C GLN A 122 -11.76 -12.93 -2.93
N MET A 123 -10.44 -13.05 -2.76
CA MET A 123 -9.54 -13.62 -3.78
C MET A 123 -9.50 -15.15 -3.75
N ASP A 124 -10.14 -15.82 -2.79
CA ASP A 124 -10.28 -17.28 -2.77
C ASP A 124 -10.99 -17.81 -4.05
N ARG A 125 -11.85 -16.94 -4.63
CA ARG A 125 -12.55 -17.25 -5.89
C ARG A 125 -11.84 -16.72 -7.14
N LEU A 126 -10.57 -16.31 -7.05
CA LEU A 126 -9.83 -15.70 -8.15
C LEU A 126 -9.88 -16.55 -9.44
N PHE A 127 -9.79 -17.87 -9.32
CA PHE A 127 -9.84 -18.79 -10.47
C PHE A 127 -11.26 -19.00 -11.01
N LEU A 128 -12.28 -18.67 -10.23
CA LEU A 128 -13.69 -18.69 -10.64
C LEU A 128 -14.13 -17.33 -11.18
N ASP A 129 -13.34 -16.29 -10.97
CA ASP A 129 -13.60 -14.92 -11.41
C ASP A 129 -13.33 -14.76 -12.93
N SER A 130 -13.66 -13.57 -13.45
CA SER A 130 -13.44 -13.23 -14.86
C SER A 130 -11.96 -13.32 -15.26
N ALA A 131 -11.69 -13.52 -16.55
CA ALA A 131 -10.33 -13.50 -17.09
C ALA A 131 -9.61 -12.17 -16.76
N GLY A 132 -10.33 -11.05 -16.75
CA GLY A 132 -9.81 -9.73 -16.37
C GLY A 132 -9.40 -9.65 -14.89
N GLY A 133 -10.14 -10.30 -13.97
CA GLY A 133 -9.81 -10.40 -12.56
C GLY A 133 -8.50 -11.16 -12.34
N ARG A 134 -8.37 -12.33 -12.97
CA ARG A 134 -7.15 -13.15 -12.92
C ARG A 134 -5.93 -12.40 -13.50
N ARG A 135 -6.12 -11.73 -14.64
CA ARG A 135 -5.07 -10.93 -15.27
C ARG A 135 -4.58 -9.82 -14.34
N ARG A 136 -5.48 -9.03 -13.75
CA ARG A 136 -5.09 -7.96 -12.81
C ARG A 136 -4.30 -8.48 -11.61
N PHE A 137 -4.63 -9.67 -11.10
CA PHE A 137 -3.85 -10.29 -10.04
C PHE A 137 -2.45 -10.68 -10.53
N PHE A 138 -2.35 -11.30 -11.70
CA PHE A 138 -1.07 -11.67 -12.29
C PHE A 138 -0.20 -10.44 -12.60
N ASP A 139 -0.78 -9.37 -13.13
CA ASP A 139 -0.07 -8.10 -13.37
C ASP A 139 0.52 -7.52 -12.08
N LYS A 140 -0.16 -7.67 -10.92
CA LYS A 140 0.39 -7.28 -9.62
C LYS A 140 1.59 -8.12 -9.20
N LEU A 141 1.55 -9.43 -9.46
CA LEU A 141 2.69 -10.30 -9.19
C LEU A 141 3.90 -9.89 -10.05
N VAL A 142 3.70 -9.67 -11.34
CA VAL A 142 4.76 -9.26 -12.25
C VAL A 142 5.32 -7.89 -11.83
N PHE A 143 4.46 -6.94 -11.45
CA PHE A 143 4.87 -5.63 -10.95
C PHE A 143 5.79 -5.73 -9.70
N ALA A 144 5.57 -6.72 -8.85
CA ALA A 144 6.41 -6.96 -7.67
C ALA A 144 7.87 -7.29 -8.02
N PHE A 145 8.10 -7.88 -9.20
CA PHE A 145 9.45 -8.21 -9.70
C PHE A 145 10.00 -7.18 -10.69
N ASP A 146 9.10 -6.50 -11.39
CA ASP A 146 9.44 -5.52 -12.42
C ASP A 146 8.49 -4.31 -12.36
N PRO A 147 8.89 -3.24 -11.64
CA PRO A 147 8.08 -2.02 -11.52
C PRO A 147 7.74 -1.35 -12.86
N ALA A 148 8.54 -1.56 -13.93
CA ALA A 148 8.25 -1.03 -15.25
C ALA A 148 7.04 -1.70 -15.92
N HIS A 149 6.58 -2.84 -15.41
CA HIS A 149 5.41 -3.56 -15.92
C HIS A 149 4.14 -2.71 -15.88
N ALA A 150 3.94 -1.90 -14.84
CA ALA A 150 2.77 -1.01 -14.73
C ALA A 150 2.63 -0.08 -15.95
N GLY A 151 3.74 0.51 -16.39
CA GLY A 151 3.75 1.36 -17.59
C GLY A 151 3.44 0.58 -18.89
N ARG A 152 3.86 -0.69 -18.96
CA ARG A 152 3.52 -1.56 -20.10
C ARG A 152 2.05 -1.92 -20.15
N VAL A 153 1.46 -2.26 -19.00
CA VAL A 153 0.01 -2.53 -18.87
C VAL A 153 -0.80 -1.31 -19.30
N THR A 154 -0.48 -0.12 -18.78
CA THR A 154 -1.17 1.12 -19.15
C THR A 154 -1.10 1.39 -20.65
N ARG A 155 0.07 1.22 -21.29
CA ARG A 155 0.20 1.39 -22.74
C ARG A 155 -0.64 0.38 -23.52
N TYR A 156 -0.67 -0.86 -23.09
CA TYR A 156 -1.50 -1.90 -23.69
C TYR A 156 -2.99 -1.57 -23.59
N GLU A 157 -3.47 -1.17 -22.41
CA GLU A 157 -4.89 -0.83 -22.18
C GLU A 157 -5.30 0.38 -23.03
N ASN A 158 -4.45 1.42 -23.12
CA ASN A 158 -4.69 2.57 -23.97
C ASN A 158 -4.76 2.18 -25.46
N ALA A 159 -3.86 1.32 -25.92
CA ALA A 159 -3.87 0.84 -27.32
C ALA A 159 -5.12 0.00 -27.62
N MET A 160 -5.57 -0.82 -26.67
CA MET A 160 -6.81 -1.59 -26.82
C MET A 160 -8.05 -0.68 -26.86
N ALA A 161 -8.09 0.36 -26.02
CA ALA A 161 -9.21 1.33 -26.01
C ALA A 161 -9.30 2.15 -27.30
N GLN A 162 -8.15 2.43 -27.96
CA GLN A 162 -8.14 3.13 -29.26
C GLN A 162 -8.61 2.24 -30.41
N ARG A 163 -8.62 0.93 -30.23
CA ARG A 163 -8.99 -0.05 -31.24
C ARG A 163 -10.49 -0.43 -31.21
N SER A 164 -11.19 -0.10 -30.14
CA SER A 164 -12.64 -0.33 -29.94
C SER A 164 -13.44 0.83 -30.47
#